data_1463414e28942b75aa688fc7c44b4010
#
_entry.id   1463414e28942b75aa688fc7c44b4010
#
_cell.length_a   1.000
_cell.length_b   1.000
_cell.length_c   1.000
_cell.angle_alpha   90.00
_cell.angle_beta   90.00
_cell.angle_gamma   90.00
#
_symmetry.space_group_name_H-M   'P 1'
#
loop_
_entity.id
_entity.type
_entity.pdbx_description
1 polymer ?
#
loop_
_entity_poly.entity_id
_entity_poly.type
_entity_poly.pdbx_seq_one_letter_code
_entity_poly.pdbx_strand_id
1 'polypeptide(L)' 'MGISARDVIPLSTARANFSELAEEVKAGAEKIITKNGESYIALIDAQR' A
#
# COMPACT_ATOMS: atom_id res chain seq x y z
N MET A 1 5.45 -6.85 -14.00
CA MET A 1 5.63 -6.17 -12.86
C MET A 1 4.88 -6.78 -11.72
N GLY A 2 5.42 -7.02 -10.71
CA GLY A 2 4.78 -7.62 -9.60
C GLY A 2 4.86 -6.76 -8.37
N ILE A 3 4.00 -7.04 -7.43
CA ILE A 3 4.05 -6.39 -6.14
C ILE A 3 4.76 -7.34 -5.21
N SER A 4 5.83 -6.89 -4.59
CA SER A 4 6.59 -7.74 -3.70
C SER A 4 5.84 -7.89 -2.37
N ALA A 5 6.25 -8.88 -1.59
CA ALA A 5 5.57 -9.15 -0.33
C ALA A 5 5.62 -7.95 0.62
N ARG A 6 6.65 -7.12 0.53
CA ARG A 6 6.74 -5.96 1.42
C ARG A 6 5.76 -4.86 1.03
N ASP A 7 5.16 -4.95 -0.15
CA ASP A 7 4.15 -3.99 -0.56
C ASP A 7 2.74 -4.46 -0.21
N VAL A 8 2.62 -5.61 0.43
CA VAL A 8 1.34 -6.11 0.92
C VAL A 8 1.27 -5.81 2.41
N ILE A 9 0.38 -4.93 2.80
CA ILE A 9 0.39 -4.33 4.13
C ILE A 9 -0.97 -4.48 4.79
N PRO A 10 -1.02 -5.00 6.01
CA PRO A 10 -2.31 -5.08 6.72
C PRO A 10 -2.89 -3.69 6.98
N LEU A 11 -4.21 -3.61 6.99
CA LEU A 11 -4.88 -2.33 7.17
C LEU A 11 -4.45 -1.61 8.45
N SER A 12 -4.29 -2.35 9.55
CA SER A 12 -3.88 -1.71 10.80
C SER A 12 -2.51 -1.07 10.68
N THR A 13 -1.58 -1.76 10.02
CA THR A 13 -0.25 -1.20 9.80
C THR A 13 -0.31 0.00 8.86
N ALA A 14 -1.15 -0.09 7.83
CA ALA A 14 -1.30 1.02 6.89
C ALA A 14 -1.82 2.27 7.59
N ARG A 15 -2.77 2.11 8.51
CA ARG A 15 -3.26 3.26 9.27
C ARG A 15 -2.17 3.91 10.09
N ALA A 16 -1.37 3.09 10.77
CA ALA A 16 -0.33 3.61 11.65
C ALA A 16 0.75 4.35 10.89
N ASN A 17 1.00 3.96 9.63
CA ASN A 17 2.13 4.49 8.87
C ASN A 17 1.68 5.13 7.57
N PHE A 18 0.46 5.67 7.53
CA PHE A 18 -0.12 6.10 6.27
C PHE A 18 0.70 7.19 5.58
N SER A 19 1.23 8.14 6.34
CA SER A 19 2.01 9.22 5.75
C SER A 19 3.24 8.70 5.03
N GLU A 20 3.93 7.72 5.63
CA GLU A 20 5.10 7.13 5.00
C GLU A 20 4.71 6.35 3.75
N LEU A 21 3.61 5.61 3.84
CA LEU A 21 3.15 4.85 2.69
C LEU A 21 2.78 5.77 1.55
N ALA A 22 2.13 6.88 1.85
CA ALA A 22 1.74 7.84 0.82
C ALA A 22 2.96 8.40 0.11
N GLU A 23 4.05 8.67 0.85
CA GLU A 23 5.26 9.18 0.22
C GLU A 23 5.91 8.14 -0.67
N GLU A 24 5.90 6.88 -0.25
CA GLU A 24 6.45 5.83 -1.09
C GLU A 24 5.64 5.67 -2.37
N VAL A 25 4.32 5.75 -2.27
CA VAL A 25 3.45 5.66 -3.44
C VAL A 25 3.69 6.84 -4.38
N LYS A 26 3.87 8.03 -3.84
CA LYS A 26 4.19 9.19 -4.66
C LYS A 26 5.52 9.01 -5.40
N ALA A 27 6.45 8.29 -4.80
CA ALA A 27 7.74 8.01 -5.42
C ALA A 27 7.67 6.90 -6.47
N GLY A 28 6.51 6.26 -6.64
CA GLY A 28 6.32 5.26 -7.67
C GLY A 28 5.94 3.89 -7.20
N ALA A 29 5.92 3.65 -5.89
CA ALA A 29 5.55 2.33 -5.37
C ALA A 29 4.05 2.14 -5.46
N GLU A 30 3.63 0.87 -5.48
CA GLU A 30 2.23 0.51 -5.41
C GLU A 30 2.07 -0.44 -4.24
N LYS A 31 1.04 -0.25 -3.43
CA LYS A 31 0.83 -1.04 -2.23
C LYS A 31 -0.54 -1.70 -2.26
N ILE A 32 -0.61 -2.89 -1.70
CA ILE A 32 -1.88 -3.59 -1.51
C ILE A 32 -2.18 -3.60 -0.03
N ILE A 33 -3.33 -3.11 0.35
CA ILE A 33 -3.77 -3.11 1.75
C ILE A 33 -4.69 -4.30 1.95
N THR A 34 -4.40 -5.10 2.96
CA THR A 34 -5.20 -6.29 3.24
C THR A 34 -6.05 -6.08 4.47
N LYS A 35 -7.14 -6.83 4.55
CA LYS A 35 -8.02 -6.83 5.71
C LYS A 35 -8.43 -8.27 5.93
N ASN A 36 -8.21 -8.76 7.15
CA ASN A 36 -8.50 -10.15 7.49
C ASN A 36 -7.82 -11.13 6.54
N GLY A 37 -6.60 -10.79 6.13
CA GLY A 37 -5.82 -11.67 5.27
C GLY A 37 -6.18 -11.63 3.79
N GLU A 38 -7.11 -10.77 3.40
CA GLU A 38 -7.55 -10.68 2.00
C GLU A 38 -7.23 -9.31 1.43
N SER A 39 -6.96 -9.28 0.13
CA SER A 39 -6.76 -8.00 -0.55
C SER A 39 -8.00 -7.13 -0.41
N TYR A 40 -7.81 -5.89 -0.04
CA TYR A 40 -8.91 -5.00 0.28
C TYR A 40 -8.90 -3.78 -0.66
N ILE A 41 -7.82 -3.02 -0.64
CA ILE A 41 -7.67 -1.85 -1.52
C ILE A 41 -6.23 -1.77 -1.97
N ALA A 42 -6.00 -0.95 -2.97
CA ALA A 42 -4.65 -0.66 -3.45
C ALA A 42 -4.38 0.83 -3.29
N LEU A 43 -3.11 1.16 -3.05
CA LEU A 43 -2.64 2.55 -3.02
C LEU A 43 -1.81 2.78 -4.26
N ILE A 44 -2.20 3.77 -5.04
CA ILE A 44 -1.45 4.17 -6.24
C ILE A 44 -1.38 5.68 -6.27
N ASP A 45 -0.44 6.19 -7.06
CA ASP A 45 -0.32 7.63 -7.27
C ASP A 45 -1.53 8.09 -8.07
N ALA A 46 -2.25 9.07 -7.54
CA ALA A 46 -3.49 9.53 -8.16
C ALA A 46 -3.26 10.21 -9.51
N GLN A 47 -2.03 10.57 -9.80
CA GLN A 47 -1.72 11.25 -11.06
C GLN A 47 -1.18 10.32 -12.13
N ARG A 48 -1.20 9.02 -11.88
CA ARG A 48 -0.69 8.04 -12.83
C ARG A 48 -1.72 7.63 -13.87
#